data_b8771d59883e27b69fa5f099fc2a2c86
#
_entry.id   b8771d59883e27b69fa5f099fc2a2c86
#
_cell.length_a   1.000
_cell.length_b   1.000
_cell.length_c   1.000
_cell.angle_alpha   90.00
_cell.angle_beta   90.00
_cell.angle_gamma   90.00
#
_symmetry.space_group_name_H-M   'P 1'
#
loop_
_entity.id
_entity.type
_entity.pdbx_description
1 polymer ?
#
loop_
_entity_poly.entity_id
_entity_poly.type
_entity_poly.pdbx_seq_one_letter_code
_entity_poly.pdbx_strand_id
1 'polypeptide(L)'
;MKIERILKNTLIEQFNSGKAIVLIGSRQVGKSTLINQILEQKEFLFLDGDDFSVQQTLAEPNTSYLKRLIGEKKIVFIDEAQRIKNIGITSKIIIDQFKDVQLLLSGSSAFELNHEINEPLTGRKWEYNIYPISFEELEKTIGFSEISKQLEERIIYGMYPDVLNHRGNEKEVLENLINSYLYKDILMLSGIKKADVLQKLTQALALQIGSEVSYNELAKLIGVNKE
;
A
#
# COMPACT_ATOMS: atom_id res chain seq x y z
N MET A 1 1.81 19.13 -3.21
CA MET A 1 1.98 19.54 -1.79
C MET A 1 2.75 18.46 -1.05
N LYS A 2 3.77 18.80 -0.22
CA LYS A 2 4.51 17.81 0.60
C LYS A 2 3.83 17.74 1.97
N ILE A 3 3.14 16.63 2.23
CA ILE A 3 2.45 16.40 3.51
C ILE A 3 3.30 15.45 4.35
N GLU A 4 3.55 15.81 5.58
CA GLU A 4 4.26 14.96 6.52
C GLU A 4 3.30 13.94 7.13
N ARG A 5 3.64 12.66 6.97
CA ARG A 5 2.82 11.56 7.46
C ARG A 5 3.10 11.30 8.93
N ILE A 6 2.05 11.13 9.73
CA ILE A 6 2.16 10.78 11.16
C ILE A 6 2.96 9.49 11.35
N LEU A 7 2.75 8.52 10.46
CA LEU A 7 3.43 7.22 10.50
C LEU A 7 4.96 7.32 10.33
N LYS A 8 5.50 8.42 9.79
CA LYS A 8 6.92 8.58 9.49
C LYS A 8 7.83 8.34 10.71
N ASN A 9 7.51 8.96 11.84
CA ASN A 9 8.33 8.83 13.05
C ASN A 9 8.27 7.42 13.62
N THR A 10 7.09 6.80 13.63
CA THR A 10 6.92 5.41 14.06
C THR A 10 7.77 4.44 13.21
N LEU A 11 7.82 4.64 11.89
CA LEU A 11 8.66 3.82 11.03
C LEU A 11 10.15 4.02 11.32
N ILE A 12 10.58 5.26 11.53
CA ILE A 12 11.97 5.58 11.85
C ILE A 12 12.41 4.92 13.18
N GLU A 13 11.56 4.91 14.19
CA GLU A 13 11.84 4.27 15.49
C GLU A 13 12.04 2.75 15.38
N GLN A 14 11.47 2.11 14.36
CA GLN A 14 11.64 0.68 14.13
C GLN A 14 12.86 0.32 13.29
N PHE A 15 13.59 1.28 12.76
CA PHE A 15 14.84 0.99 12.05
C PHE A 15 15.85 0.30 12.99
N ASN A 16 16.59 -0.62 12.42
CA ASN A 16 17.60 -1.44 13.13
C ASN A 16 17.04 -2.31 14.28
N SER A 17 15.72 -2.55 14.30
CA SER A 17 15.12 -3.48 15.28
C SER A 17 15.40 -4.96 14.96
N GLY A 18 16.11 -5.26 13.87
CA GLY A 18 16.35 -6.61 13.39
C GLY A 18 15.14 -7.25 12.71
N LYS A 19 14.09 -6.47 12.42
CA LYS A 19 12.87 -6.90 11.73
C LYS A 19 12.66 -6.13 10.46
N ALA A 20 11.97 -6.76 9.49
CA ALA A 20 11.47 -6.03 8.33
C ALA A 20 10.40 -5.03 8.72
N ILE A 21 10.34 -3.91 8.02
CA ILE A 21 9.21 -2.98 8.06
C ILE A 21 8.37 -3.21 6.81
N VAL A 22 7.11 -3.57 7.00
CA VAL A 22 6.15 -3.85 5.93
C VAL A 22 5.10 -2.75 5.92
N LEU A 23 4.98 -2.03 4.80
CA LEU A 23 4.04 -0.95 4.62
C LEU A 23 2.95 -1.37 3.60
N ILE A 24 1.73 -1.54 4.08
CA ILE A 24 0.59 -1.98 3.29
C ILE A 24 -0.40 -0.84 3.14
N GLY A 25 -1.00 -0.71 1.97
CA GLY A 25 -2.04 0.29 1.73
C GLY A 25 -2.44 0.34 0.26
N SER A 26 -3.59 0.90 -0.04
CA SER A 26 -4.09 1.01 -1.40
C SER A 26 -3.09 1.71 -2.34
N ARG A 27 -3.25 1.51 -3.64
CA ARG A 27 -2.42 2.20 -4.64
C ARG A 27 -2.54 3.70 -4.51
N GLN A 28 -1.47 4.42 -4.82
CA GLN A 28 -1.39 5.89 -4.81
C GLN A 28 -1.69 6.56 -3.45
N VAL A 29 -1.73 5.80 -2.37
CA VAL A 29 -1.91 6.35 -1.01
C VAL A 29 -0.65 7.01 -0.46
N GLY A 30 0.49 6.85 -1.15
CA GLY A 30 1.76 7.48 -0.81
C GLY A 30 2.78 6.59 -0.08
N LYS A 31 2.72 5.25 -0.23
CA LYS A 31 3.68 4.30 0.38
C LYS A 31 5.13 4.61 0.00
N SER A 32 5.44 4.54 -1.28
CA SER A 32 6.79 4.77 -1.81
C SER A 32 7.26 6.19 -1.54
N THR A 33 6.36 7.18 -1.58
CA THR A 33 6.65 8.57 -1.22
C THR A 33 7.10 8.67 0.23
N LEU A 34 6.39 8.02 1.17
CA LEU A 34 6.75 8.03 2.59
C LEU A 34 8.10 7.36 2.83
N ILE A 35 8.33 6.18 2.23
CA ILE A 35 9.62 5.49 2.37
C ILE A 35 10.75 6.32 1.79
N ASN A 36 10.58 6.92 0.61
CA ASN A 36 11.59 7.80 0.00
C ASN A 36 11.89 9.04 0.88
N GLN A 37 10.89 9.61 1.55
CA GLN A 37 11.12 10.70 2.51
C GLN A 37 11.92 10.24 3.73
N ILE A 38 11.76 9.00 4.19
CA ILE A 38 12.53 8.42 5.31
C ILE A 38 13.97 8.11 4.87
N LEU A 39 14.14 7.70 3.62
CA LEU A 39 15.43 7.32 3.03
C LEU A 39 16.16 8.50 2.37
N GLU A 40 15.55 9.69 2.36
CA GLU A 40 16.22 10.90 1.87
C GLU A 40 17.59 11.05 2.55
N GLN A 41 18.66 11.19 1.75
CA GLN A 41 20.06 11.24 2.19
C GLN A 41 20.66 9.90 2.74
N LYS A 42 19.98 8.77 2.61
CA LYS A 42 20.53 7.46 2.95
C LYS A 42 20.86 6.68 1.69
N GLU A 43 21.93 5.93 1.74
CA GLU A 43 22.22 4.95 0.68
C GLU A 43 21.40 3.68 0.89
N PHE A 44 20.67 3.27 -0.13
CA PHE A 44 19.86 2.05 -0.10
C PHE A 44 19.86 1.34 -1.45
N LEU A 45 19.55 0.06 -1.43
CA LEU A 45 19.22 -0.71 -2.61
C LEU A 45 17.71 -0.63 -2.84
N PHE A 46 17.32 -0.11 -4.01
CA PHE A 46 15.92 -0.10 -4.45
C PHE A 46 15.67 -1.25 -5.41
N LEU A 47 14.59 -2.00 -5.17
CA LEU A 47 14.14 -3.12 -5.98
C LEU A 47 12.65 -2.93 -6.27
N ASP A 48 12.31 -2.77 -7.55
CA ASP A 48 10.95 -2.57 -8.01
C ASP A 48 10.31 -3.92 -8.33
N GLY A 49 9.28 -4.31 -7.59
CA GLY A 49 8.53 -5.54 -7.82
C GLY A 49 7.74 -5.56 -9.13
N ASP A 50 7.53 -4.43 -9.79
CA ASP A 50 6.95 -4.39 -11.13
C ASP A 50 7.99 -4.68 -12.23
N ASP A 51 9.29 -4.63 -11.92
CA ASP A 51 10.36 -5.02 -12.84
C ASP A 51 10.48 -6.55 -12.93
N PHE A 52 10.32 -7.08 -14.13
CA PHE A 52 10.40 -8.52 -14.40
C PHE A 52 11.75 -9.13 -14.03
N SER A 53 12.86 -8.39 -14.21
CA SER A 53 14.20 -8.86 -13.85
C SER A 53 14.34 -9.01 -12.32
N VAL A 54 13.77 -8.08 -11.56
CA VAL A 54 13.70 -8.14 -10.09
C VAL A 54 12.82 -9.30 -9.64
N GLN A 55 11.66 -9.49 -10.27
CA GLN A 55 10.78 -10.62 -9.98
C GLN A 55 11.49 -11.96 -10.15
N GLN A 56 12.14 -12.18 -11.29
CA GLN A 56 12.91 -13.41 -11.54
C GLN A 56 14.01 -13.63 -10.53
N THR A 57 14.75 -12.57 -10.24
CA THR A 57 15.90 -12.59 -9.33
C THR A 57 15.50 -12.96 -7.90
N LEU A 58 14.40 -12.43 -7.42
CA LEU A 58 13.96 -12.61 -6.03
C LEU A 58 13.00 -13.80 -5.83
N ALA A 59 12.45 -14.36 -6.91
CA ALA A 59 11.55 -15.51 -6.85
C ALA A 59 12.26 -16.82 -6.46
N GLU A 60 13.56 -16.94 -6.77
CA GLU A 60 14.39 -18.08 -6.42
C GLU A 60 15.51 -17.65 -5.46
N PRO A 61 15.21 -17.59 -4.15
CA PRO A 61 16.11 -17.01 -3.18
C PRO A 61 17.40 -17.83 -3.04
N ASN A 62 18.53 -17.20 -3.32
CA ASN A 62 19.87 -17.75 -3.16
C ASN A 62 20.73 -16.78 -2.33
N THR A 63 21.21 -17.25 -1.18
CA THR A 63 21.99 -16.43 -0.25
C THR A 63 23.24 -15.80 -0.89
N SER A 64 23.97 -16.57 -1.70
CA SER A 64 25.19 -16.07 -2.37
C SER A 64 24.86 -14.97 -3.37
N TYR A 65 23.74 -15.11 -4.08
CA TYR A 65 23.28 -14.09 -5.00
C TYR A 65 22.79 -12.83 -4.26
N LEU A 66 21.96 -13.02 -3.23
CA LEU A 66 21.49 -11.91 -2.39
C LEU A 66 22.65 -11.13 -1.77
N LYS A 67 23.71 -11.82 -1.33
CA LYS A 67 24.93 -11.17 -0.81
C LYS A 67 25.59 -10.27 -1.87
N ARG A 68 25.67 -10.73 -3.11
CA ARG A 68 26.23 -9.93 -4.21
C ARG A 68 25.33 -8.76 -4.60
N LEU A 69 24.01 -8.97 -4.60
CA LEU A 69 23.01 -7.95 -4.95
C LEU A 69 22.97 -6.84 -3.91
N ILE A 70 22.93 -7.18 -2.63
CA ILE A 70 22.90 -6.23 -1.51
C ILE A 70 24.24 -5.51 -1.38
N GLY A 71 25.35 -6.22 -1.59
CA GLY A 71 26.70 -5.65 -1.47
C GLY A 71 26.92 -5.07 -0.07
N GLU A 72 27.33 -3.81 -0.01
CA GLU A 72 27.60 -3.08 1.24
C GLU A 72 26.40 -2.24 1.72
N LYS A 73 25.27 -2.29 1.00
CA LYS A 73 24.11 -1.50 1.37
C LYS A 73 23.49 -1.98 2.68
N LYS A 74 23.19 -1.03 3.56
CA LYS A 74 22.58 -1.30 4.88
C LYS A 74 21.06 -1.22 4.87
N ILE A 75 20.47 -0.79 3.77
CA ILE A 75 19.03 -0.68 3.60
C ILE A 75 18.65 -1.29 2.26
N VAL A 76 17.65 -2.15 2.28
CA VAL A 76 17.01 -2.70 1.07
C VAL A 76 15.54 -2.31 1.10
N PHE A 77 15.09 -1.65 0.04
CA PHE A 77 13.68 -1.32 -0.15
C PHE A 77 13.14 -2.05 -1.37
N ILE A 78 12.13 -2.90 -1.15
CA ILE A 78 11.40 -3.63 -2.19
C ILE A 78 9.99 -3.03 -2.28
N ASP A 79 9.71 -2.34 -3.37
CA ASP A 79 8.37 -1.79 -3.66
C ASP A 79 7.52 -2.82 -4.41
N GLU A 80 6.19 -2.74 -4.29
CA GLU A 80 5.22 -3.66 -4.88
C GLU A 80 5.58 -5.16 -4.66
N ALA A 81 6.04 -5.47 -3.45
CA ALA A 81 6.61 -6.76 -3.07
C ALA A 81 5.67 -7.95 -3.35
N GLN A 82 4.33 -7.75 -3.37
CA GLN A 82 3.37 -8.80 -3.69
C GLN A 82 3.47 -9.31 -5.14
N ARG A 83 4.19 -8.61 -6.02
CA ARG A 83 4.43 -9.05 -7.40
C ARG A 83 5.50 -10.13 -7.50
N ILE A 84 6.27 -10.31 -6.44
CA ILE A 84 7.43 -11.22 -6.42
C ILE A 84 7.03 -12.53 -5.76
N LYS A 85 7.10 -13.61 -6.52
CA LYS A 85 6.85 -14.96 -6.02
C LYS A 85 7.86 -15.32 -4.91
N ASN A 86 7.41 -16.02 -3.87
CA ASN A 86 8.23 -16.43 -2.73
C ASN A 86 8.91 -15.28 -1.96
N ILE A 87 8.40 -14.05 -2.07
CA ILE A 87 9.00 -12.87 -1.42
C ILE A 87 9.15 -13.04 0.10
N GLY A 88 8.24 -13.78 0.74
CA GLY A 88 8.34 -14.08 2.16
C GLY A 88 9.59 -14.89 2.51
N ILE A 89 9.93 -15.91 1.71
CA ILE A 89 11.13 -16.73 1.91
C ILE A 89 12.38 -15.88 1.66
N THR A 90 12.40 -15.11 0.57
CA THR A 90 13.50 -14.20 0.24
C THR A 90 13.73 -13.18 1.36
N SER A 91 12.67 -12.57 1.85
CA SER A 91 12.71 -11.61 2.97
C SER A 91 13.22 -12.26 4.25
N LYS A 92 12.78 -13.49 4.56
CA LYS A 92 13.28 -14.26 5.71
C LYS A 92 14.79 -14.49 5.62
N ILE A 93 15.30 -14.89 4.44
CA ILE A 93 16.74 -15.07 4.23
C ILE A 93 17.48 -13.75 4.47
N ILE A 94 16.96 -12.63 3.95
CA ILE A 94 17.59 -11.32 4.15
C ILE A 94 17.66 -10.99 5.64
N ILE A 95 16.57 -11.13 6.39
CA ILE A 95 16.52 -10.81 7.82
C ILE A 95 17.40 -11.74 8.67
N ASP A 96 17.37 -13.04 8.35
CA ASP A 96 18.06 -14.04 9.17
C ASP A 96 19.58 -14.05 8.92
N GLN A 97 20.04 -13.73 7.70
CA GLN A 97 21.44 -13.85 7.30
C GLN A 97 22.20 -12.52 7.17
N PHE A 98 21.48 -11.41 6.92
CA PHE A 98 22.08 -10.07 6.75
C PHE A 98 21.66 -9.17 7.91
N LYS A 99 22.15 -9.46 9.12
CA LYS A 99 21.73 -8.82 10.38
C LYS A 99 21.87 -7.29 10.42
N ASP A 100 22.80 -6.75 9.63
CA ASP A 100 23.06 -5.31 9.54
C ASP A 100 22.19 -4.62 8.46
N VAL A 101 21.31 -5.37 7.79
CA VAL A 101 20.49 -4.85 6.71
C VAL A 101 19.06 -4.62 7.20
N GLN A 102 18.61 -3.38 7.10
CA GLN A 102 17.20 -3.02 7.31
C GLN A 102 16.41 -3.33 6.04
N LEU A 103 15.45 -4.22 6.12
CA LEU A 103 14.54 -4.53 5.03
C LEU A 103 13.26 -3.72 5.15
N LEU A 104 12.88 -3.06 4.05
CA LEU A 104 11.62 -2.35 3.87
C LEU A 104 10.85 -3.01 2.72
N LEU A 105 9.59 -3.32 2.96
CA LEU A 105 8.68 -3.87 1.94
C LEU A 105 7.47 -2.94 1.82
N SER A 106 7.02 -2.69 0.61
CA SER A 106 5.71 -2.07 0.40
C SER A 106 4.84 -2.93 -0.50
N GLY A 107 3.52 -2.84 -0.31
CA GLY A 107 2.56 -3.56 -1.11
C GLY A 107 1.19 -2.89 -1.17
N SER A 108 0.52 -3.02 -2.32
CA SER A 108 -0.79 -2.41 -2.54
C SER A 108 -1.94 -3.28 -2.05
N SER A 109 -1.74 -4.57 -1.92
CA SER A 109 -2.74 -5.53 -1.49
C SER A 109 -2.31 -6.21 -0.18
N ALA A 110 -3.06 -5.91 0.89
CA ALA A 110 -2.89 -6.61 2.16
C ALA A 110 -3.12 -8.12 2.01
N PHE A 111 -4.06 -8.51 1.16
CA PHE A 111 -4.44 -9.91 1.00
C PHE A 111 -3.34 -10.72 0.30
N GLU A 112 -2.82 -10.25 -0.83
CA GLU A 112 -1.78 -10.95 -1.58
C GLU A 112 -0.45 -10.95 -0.83
N LEU A 113 -0.01 -9.77 -0.34
CA LEU A 113 1.25 -9.66 0.37
C LEU A 113 1.21 -10.45 1.68
N ASN A 114 0.14 -10.34 2.46
CA ASN A 114 0.01 -11.06 3.72
C ASN A 114 0.02 -12.58 3.53
N HIS A 115 -0.61 -13.10 2.47
CA HIS A 115 -0.57 -14.53 2.16
C HIS A 115 0.87 -15.02 1.94
N GLU A 116 1.69 -14.25 1.24
CA GLU A 116 3.08 -14.60 0.92
C GLU A 116 4.05 -14.43 2.10
N ILE A 117 3.82 -13.45 2.98
CA ILE A 117 4.80 -13.06 4.02
C ILE A 117 4.43 -13.48 5.44
N ASN A 118 3.15 -13.81 5.73
CA ASN A 118 2.72 -14.03 7.12
C ASN A 118 3.45 -15.19 7.78
N GLU A 119 3.46 -16.37 7.16
CA GLU A 119 4.12 -17.53 7.72
C GLU A 119 5.66 -17.36 7.78
N PRO A 120 6.36 -17.00 6.68
CA PRO A 120 7.81 -16.84 6.71
C PRO A 120 8.31 -15.74 7.64
N LEU A 121 7.55 -14.64 7.79
CA LEU A 121 7.95 -13.47 8.58
C LEU A 121 7.30 -13.39 9.96
N THR A 122 6.69 -14.47 10.46
CA THR A 122 6.17 -14.51 11.82
C THR A 122 7.26 -14.15 12.84
N GLY A 123 7.01 -13.11 13.65
CA GLY A 123 7.96 -12.56 14.62
C GLY A 123 9.12 -11.74 14.04
N ARG A 124 9.22 -11.64 12.70
CA ARG A 124 10.33 -10.99 11.97
C ARG A 124 9.92 -9.70 11.26
N LYS A 125 8.69 -9.23 11.43
CA LYS A 125 8.21 -8.00 10.78
C LYS A 125 7.51 -7.07 11.75
N TRP A 126 7.56 -5.78 11.43
CA TRP A 126 6.63 -4.77 11.84
C TRP A 126 5.74 -4.43 10.66
N GLU A 127 4.43 -4.54 10.82
CA GLU A 127 3.47 -4.29 9.74
C GLU A 127 2.65 -3.06 10.05
N TYR A 128 2.57 -2.16 9.08
CA TYR A 128 1.84 -0.90 9.19
C TYR A 128 0.91 -0.71 8.00
N ASN A 129 -0.30 -0.27 8.30
CA ASN A 129 -1.24 0.14 7.27
C ASN A 129 -1.15 1.65 7.04
N ILE A 130 -1.00 2.04 5.79
CA ILE A 130 -1.08 3.44 5.38
C ILE A 130 -2.42 3.70 4.69
N TYR A 131 -3.09 4.72 5.16
CA TYR A 131 -4.38 5.17 4.64
C TYR A 131 -4.21 6.47 3.85
N PRO A 132 -5.24 6.95 3.13
CA PRO A 132 -5.24 8.32 2.60
C PRO A 132 -4.85 9.34 3.67
N ILE A 133 -4.53 10.55 3.26
CA ILE A 133 -4.13 11.62 4.19
C ILE A 133 -5.18 11.78 5.28
N SER A 134 -4.76 11.85 6.54
CA SER A 134 -5.69 12.13 7.64
C SER A 134 -5.99 13.63 7.74
N PHE A 135 -7.11 13.96 8.40
CA PHE A 135 -7.44 15.36 8.67
C PHE A 135 -6.35 16.06 9.47
N GLU A 136 -5.77 15.36 10.46
CA GLU A 136 -4.66 15.87 11.26
C GLU A 136 -3.39 16.15 10.44
N GLU A 137 -3.03 15.26 9.50
CA GLU A 137 -1.89 15.44 8.60
C GLU A 137 -2.08 16.65 7.68
N LEU A 138 -3.29 16.83 7.17
CA LEU A 138 -3.62 17.97 6.33
C LEU A 138 -3.68 19.26 7.15
N GLU A 139 -4.30 19.25 8.33
CA GLU A 139 -4.36 20.41 9.24
C GLU A 139 -2.96 20.90 9.61
N LYS A 140 -2.03 20.02 9.96
CA LYS A 140 -0.63 20.35 10.22
C LYS A 140 0.05 21.04 9.03
N THR A 141 -0.41 20.72 7.82
CA THR A 141 0.20 21.26 6.59
C THR A 141 -0.37 22.60 6.16
N ILE A 142 -1.71 22.77 6.21
CA ILE A 142 -2.38 23.98 5.70
C ILE A 142 -3.03 24.84 6.78
N GLY A 143 -3.08 24.35 8.02
CA GLY A 143 -3.67 25.04 9.17
C GLY A 143 -5.18 24.86 9.32
N PHE A 144 -5.67 24.99 10.56
CA PHE A 144 -7.07 24.77 10.92
C PHE A 144 -8.06 25.63 10.11
N SER A 145 -7.76 26.92 9.92
CA SER A 145 -8.66 27.82 9.19
C SER A 145 -8.88 27.39 7.74
N GLU A 146 -7.81 26.93 7.07
CA GLU A 146 -7.90 26.52 5.67
C GLU A 146 -8.57 25.15 5.51
N ILE A 147 -8.26 24.18 6.38
CA ILE A 147 -8.92 22.87 6.30
C ILE A 147 -10.41 22.97 6.65
N SER A 148 -10.81 23.85 7.56
CA SER A 148 -12.22 24.07 7.90
C SER A 148 -13.03 24.57 6.70
N LYS A 149 -12.45 25.42 5.85
CA LYS A 149 -13.09 25.88 4.60
C LYS A 149 -13.24 24.75 3.57
N GLN A 150 -12.35 23.75 3.63
CA GLN A 150 -12.34 22.62 2.71
C GLN A 150 -13.14 21.41 3.21
N LEU A 151 -13.73 21.47 4.40
CA LEU A 151 -14.35 20.31 5.05
C LEU A 151 -15.42 19.64 4.17
N GLU A 152 -16.33 20.42 3.60
CA GLU A 152 -17.38 19.90 2.71
C GLU A 152 -16.80 19.22 1.47
N GLU A 153 -15.81 19.85 0.85
CA GLU A 153 -15.08 19.29 -0.30
C GLU A 153 -14.36 17.98 0.06
N ARG A 154 -13.74 17.92 1.26
CA ARG A 154 -13.06 16.69 1.75
C ARG A 154 -14.06 15.56 2.07
N ILE A 155 -15.25 15.89 2.55
CA ILE A 155 -16.31 14.89 2.77
C ILE A 155 -16.80 14.31 1.43
N ILE A 156 -16.90 15.13 0.39
CA ILE A 156 -17.38 14.70 -0.93
C ILE A 156 -16.31 13.90 -1.70
N TYR A 157 -15.08 14.43 -1.79
CA TYR A 157 -14.03 13.89 -2.65
C TYR A 157 -12.97 13.06 -1.92
N GLY A 158 -12.97 13.08 -0.60
CA GLY A 158 -12.02 12.34 0.23
C GLY A 158 -10.64 12.97 0.30
N MET A 159 -9.69 12.15 0.75
CA MET A 159 -8.38 12.59 1.22
C MET A 159 -7.22 11.84 0.52
N TYR A 160 -7.44 11.32 -0.69
CA TYR A 160 -6.34 10.76 -1.47
C TYR A 160 -5.31 11.84 -1.83
N PRO A 161 -4.00 11.54 -1.78
CA PRO A 161 -2.96 12.53 -2.08
C PRO A 161 -3.15 13.21 -3.43
N ASP A 162 -3.56 12.46 -4.45
CA ASP A 162 -3.75 12.98 -5.80
C ASP A 162 -4.96 13.92 -5.88
N VAL A 163 -6.05 13.59 -5.19
CA VAL A 163 -7.24 14.45 -5.05
C VAL A 163 -6.86 15.79 -4.38
N LEU A 164 -6.06 15.75 -3.32
CA LEU A 164 -5.60 16.94 -2.62
C LEU A 164 -4.69 17.84 -3.46
N ASN A 165 -3.95 17.24 -4.40
CA ASN A 165 -3.02 17.98 -5.26
C ASN A 165 -3.69 18.59 -6.51
N HIS A 166 -4.91 18.15 -6.88
CA HIS A 166 -5.62 18.59 -8.10
C HIS A 166 -6.97 19.23 -7.78
N ARG A 167 -6.95 20.25 -6.93
CA ARG A 167 -8.16 21.00 -6.57
C ARG A 167 -8.83 21.60 -7.80
N GLY A 168 -10.16 21.44 -7.87
CA GLY A 168 -10.99 21.81 -9.02
C GLY A 168 -11.15 20.70 -10.07
N ASN A 169 -10.33 19.62 -10.00
CA ASN A 169 -10.41 18.45 -10.89
C ASN A 169 -10.59 17.13 -10.11
N GLU A 170 -11.07 17.20 -8.87
CA GLU A 170 -11.17 16.07 -7.95
C GLU A 170 -11.97 14.89 -8.54
N LYS A 171 -13.07 15.22 -9.23
CA LYS A 171 -13.93 14.21 -9.85
C LYS A 171 -13.18 13.42 -10.94
N GLU A 172 -12.46 14.09 -11.80
CA GLU A 172 -11.65 13.47 -12.86
C GLU A 172 -10.55 12.58 -12.27
N VAL A 173 -9.89 13.05 -11.21
CA VAL A 173 -8.89 12.27 -10.49
C VAL A 173 -9.48 10.99 -9.90
N LEU A 174 -10.66 11.07 -9.27
CA LEU A 174 -11.35 9.92 -8.71
C LEU A 174 -11.81 8.94 -9.80
N GLU A 175 -12.32 9.42 -10.92
CA GLU A 175 -12.69 8.58 -12.06
C GLU A 175 -11.45 7.84 -12.60
N ASN A 176 -10.30 8.50 -12.71
CA ASN A 176 -9.05 7.89 -13.13
C ASN A 176 -8.55 6.84 -12.11
N LEU A 177 -8.66 7.11 -10.81
CA LEU A 177 -8.33 6.16 -9.75
C LEU A 177 -9.19 4.89 -9.83
N ILE A 178 -10.51 5.05 -9.99
CA ILE A 178 -11.45 3.91 -10.12
C ILE A 178 -11.12 3.08 -11.35
N ASN A 179 -10.99 3.71 -12.50
CA ASN A 179 -10.79 3.03 -13.78
C ASN A 179 -9.41 2.36 -13.88
N SER A 180 -8.37 2.98 -13.30
CA SER A 180 -7.01 2.49 -13.41
C SER A 180 -6.67 1.39 -12.42
N TYR A 181 -7.23 1.41 -11.22
CA TYR A 181 -6.78 0.55 -10.12
C TYR A 181 -7.88 -0.28 -9.49
N LEU A 182 -9.01 0.33 -9.09
CA LEU A 182 -10.03 -0.38 -8.34
C LEU A 182 -10.53 -1.63 -9.08
N TYR A 183 -10.89 -1.45 -10.34
CA TYR A 183 -11.38 -2.58 -11.14
C TYR A 183 -10.28 -3.59 -11.47
N LYS A 184 -9.06 -3.15 -11.77
CA LYS A 184 -7.96 -4.08 -12.08
C LYS A 184 -7.56 -4.92 -10.88
N ASP A 185 -7.36 -4.30 -9.73
CA ASP A 185 -6.90 -4.99 -8.53
C ASP A 185 -7.95 -5.98 -8.02
N ILE A 186 -9.23 -5.61 -8.03
CA ILE A 186 -10.30 -6.51 -7.59
C ILE A 186 -10.55 -7.64 -8.61
N LEU A 187 -10.50 -7.34 -9.91
CA LEU A 187 -10.68 -8.38 -10.94
C LEU A 187 -9.51 -9.37 -11.03
N MET A 188 -8.32 -9.00 -10.54
CA MET A 188 -7.19 -9.91 -10.41
C MET A 188 -7.35 -10.88 -9.23
N LEU A 189 -8.19 -10.56 -8.24
CA LEU A 189 -8.51 -11.49 -7.15
C LEU A 189 -9.21 -12.72 -7.73
N SER A 190 -8.67 -13.90 -7.45
CA SER A 190 -9.21 -15.18 -7.94
C SER A 190 -10.67 -15.35 -7.50
N GLY A 191 -11.58 -15.38 -8.47
CA GLY A 191 -13.02 -15.58 -8.24
C GLY A 191 -13.95 -14.50 -8.76
N ILE A 192 -13.51 -13.26 -8.91
CA ILE A 192 -14.37 -12.18 -9.44
C ILE A 192 -14.18 -12.08 -10.96
N LYS A 193 -15.09 -12.71 -11.71
CA LYS A 193 -15.02 -12.76 -13.19
C LYS A 193 -15.93 -11.75 -13.91
N LYS A 194 -16.73 -10.98 -13.16
CA LYS A 194 -17.77 -10.11 -13.73
C LYS A 194 -17.59 -8.67 -13.30
N ALA A 195 -17.02 -7.86 -14.17
CA ALA A 195 -16.80 -6.43 -13.93
C ALA A 195 -18.12 -5.65 -13.68
N ASP A 196 -19.22 -6.06 -14.31
CA ASP A 196 -20.54 -5.46 -14.14
C ASP A 196 -21.10 -5.67 -12.71
N VAL A 197 -20.86 -6.84 -12.11
CA VAL A 197 -21.25 -7.14 -10.73
C VAL A 197 -20.45 -6.27 -9.76
N LEU A 198 -19.15 -6.12 -10.00
CA LEU A 198 -18.30 -5.24 -9.19
C LEU A 198 -18.77 -3.79 -9.25
N GLN A 199 -19.12 -3.30 -10.42
CA GLN A 199 -19.63 -1.94 -10.58
C GLN A 199 -20.95 -1.74 -9.81
N LYS A 200 -21.90 -2.68 -9.95
CA LYS A 200 -23.16 -2.65 -9.20
C LYS A 200 -22.93 -2.71 -7.69
N LEU A 201 -21.99 -3.55 -7.24
CA LEU A 201 -21.63 -3.64 -5.82
C LEU A 201 -21.08 -2.32 -5.29
N THR A 202 -20.17 -1.68 -6.02
CA THR A 202 -19.59 -0.39 -5.67
C THR A 202 -20.66 0.69 -5.58
N GLN A 203 -21.60 0.73 -6.53
CA GLN A 203 -22.74 1.65 -6.51
C GLN A 203 -23.67 1.38 -5.32
N ALA A 204 -24.00 0.11 -5.05
CA ALA A 204 -24.86 -0.26 -3.93
C ALA A 204 -24.24 0.11 -2.58
N LEU A 205 -22.93 -0.08 -2.41
CA LEU A 205 -22.19 0.33 -1.22
C LEU A 205 -22.15 1.86 -1.07
N ALA A 206 -21.94 2.60 -2.16
CA ALA A 206 -21.95 4.05 -2.13
C ALA A 206 -23.29 4.64 -1.65
N LEU A 207 -24.40 4.00 -2.01
CA LEU A 207 -25.76 4.40 -1.56
C LEU A 207 -26.02 4.07 -0.08
N GLN A 208 -25.19 3.24 0.55
CA GLN A 208 -25.32 2.83 1.97
C GLN A 208 -24.27 3.49 2.88
N ILE A 209 -23.54 4.50 2.40
CA ILE A 209 -22.58 5.23 3.23
C ILE A 209 -23.29 5.82 4.45
N GLY A 210 -22.73 5.56 5.64
CA GLY A 210 -23.29 6.02 6.92
C GLY A 210 -24.39 5.13 7.50
N SER A 211 -24.69 3.98 6.87
CA SER A 211 -25.66 2.99 7.37
C SER A 211 -25.01 1.61 7.53
N GLU A 212 -25.69 0.71 8.24
CA GLU A 212 -25.26 -0.68 8.34
C GLU A 212 -25.42 -1.40 7.00
N VAL A 213 -24.42 -2.21 6.65
CA VAL A 213 -24.40 -2.97 5.41
C VAL A 213 -24.89 -4.40 5.64
N SER A 214 -25.97 -4.79 4.96
CA SER A 214 -26.48 -6.16 4.95
C SER A 214 -26.03 -6.91 3.70
N TYR A 215 -25.26 -7.99 3.86
CA TYR A 215 -24.85 -8.84 2.71
C TYR A 215 -26.05 -9.43 1.95
N ASN A 216 -27.16 -9.72 2.65
CA ASN A 216 -28.38 -10.23 2.01
C ASN A 216 -29.06 -9.17 1.13
N GLU A 217 -29.08 -7.92 1.58
CA GLU A 217 -29.62 -6.82 0.78
C GLU A 217 -28.74 -6.50 -0.41
N LEU A 218 -27.42 -6.45 -0.21
CA LEU A 218 -26.49 -6.26 -1.30
C LEU A 218 -26.61 -7.35 -2.36
N ALA A 219 -26.65 -8.62 -1.96
CA ALA A 219 -26.80 -9.75 -2.89
C ALA A 219 -28.08 -9.62 -3.73
N LYS A 220 -29.20 -9.20 -3.13
CA LYS A 220 -30.47 -8.95 -3.84
C LYS A 220 -30.37 -7.76 -4.80
N LEU A 221 -29.74 -6.66 -4.37
CA LEU A 221 -29.58 -5.45 -5.17
C LEU A 221 -28.73 -5.69 -6.43
N ILE A 222 -27.68 -6.48 -6.30
CA ILE A 222 -26.76 -6.74 -7.42
C ILE A 222 -27.13 -7.99 -8.22
N GLY A 223 -28.12 -8.77 -7.78
CA GLY A 223 -28.65 -9.95 -8.49
C GLY A 223 -27.68 -11.14 -8.47
N VAL A 224 -26.98 -11.37 -7.35
CA VAL A 224 -26.08 -12.52 -7.13
C VAL A 224 -26.45 -13.31 -5.89
N ASN A 225 -26.00 -14.55 -5.82
CA ASN A 225 -26.13 -15.35 -4.61
C ASN A 225 -25.08 -14.91 -3.58
N LYS A 226 -25.37 -15.11 -2.30
CA LYS A 226 -24.53 -14.71 -1.17
C LYS A 226 -23.24 -15.56 -1.05
N GLU A 227 -23.12 -16.68 -1.77
CA GLU A 227 -22.00 -17.60 -1.76
C GLU A 227 -20.88 -17.15 -2.69
#